data_c5ca02aadcddb3e5a25a8ba8eaa8b570
#
_entry.id   c5ca02aadcddb3e5a25a8ba8eaa8b570
#
_cell.length_a   1.000
_cell.length_b   1.000
_cell.length_c   1.000
_cell.angle_alpha   90.00
_cell.angle_beta   90.00
_cell.angle_gamma   90.00
#
_symmetry.space_group_name_H-M   'P 1'
#
loop_
_entity.id
_entity.type
_entity.pdbx_description
1 polymer ?
#
loop_
_entity_poly.entity_id
_entity_poly.type
_entity_poly.pdbx_seq_one_letter_code
_entity_poly.pdbx_strand_id
1 'polypeptide(L)' 'MSYRIKDIREDHDLLQKDMAKILRTTQQQYSNIESEKSDISGEKLILLAKHFNISADYILGLIDDPKPLKGDLKR' A
#
# COMPACT_ATOMS: atom_id res chain seq x y z
N MET A 1 6.08 -11.98 -6.50
CA MET A 1 4.94 -11.71 -5.61
C MET A 1 4.20 -10.46 -6.08
N SER A 2 2.89 -10.52 -6.10
CA SER A 2 2.09 -9.42 -6.60
C SER A 2 1.50 -8.62 -5.44
N TYR A 3 1.94 -7.39 -5.30
CA TYR A 3 1.41 -6.50 -4.26
C TYR A 3 0.02 -6.00 -4.65
N ARG A 4 -0.80 -5.69 -3.66
CA ARG A 4 -2.15 -5.20 -3.91
C ARG A 4 -2.22 -3.67 -3.94
N ILE A 5 -1.11 -3.03 -4.18
CA ILE A 5 -1.03 -1.57 -4.13
C ILE A 5 -1.93 -0.92 -5.18
N LYS A 6 -1.91 -1.46 -6.39
CA LYS A 6 -2.77 -0.94 -7.46
C LYS A 6 -4.24 -1.14 -7.13
N ASP A 7 -4.58 -2.32 -6.61
CA ASP A 7 -5.96 -2.62 -6.24
C ASP A 7 -6.46 -1.66 -5.17
N ILE A 8 -5.63 -1.38 -4.18
CA ILE A 8 -5.97 -0.45 -3.11
C ILE A 8 -6.21 0.94 -3.69
N ARG A 9 -5.34 1.38 -4.60
CA ARG A 9 -5.48 2.68 -5.23
C ARG A 9 -6.80 2.77 -5.99
N GLU A 10 -7.09 1.75 -6.79
CA GLU A 10 -8.30 1.74 -7.62
C GLU A 10 -9.56 1.65 -6.76
N ASP A 11 -9.52 0.89 -5.70
CA ASP A 11 -10.66 0.76 -4.79
C ASP A 11 -11.03 2.10 -4.15
N HIS A 12 -10.07 3.00 -4.02
CA HIS A 12 -10.28 4.30 -3.41
C HIS A 12 -10.38 5.42 -4.44
N ASP A 13 -10.44 5.06 -5.73
CA ASP A 13 -10.57 6.01 -6.84
C ASP A 13 -9.47 7.08 -6.82
N LEU A 14 -8.26 6.65 -6.52
CA LEU A 14 -7.12 7.56 -6.44
C LEU A 14 -6.25 7.46 -7.69
N LEU A 15 -5.59 8.57 -8.01
CA LEU A 15 -4.62 8.61 -9.08
C LEU A 15 -3.24 8.27 -8.55
N GLN A 16 -2.32 7.91 -9.44
CA GLN A 16 -0.96 7.61 -9.02
C GLN A 16 -0.30 8.80 -8.31
N LYS A 17 -0.60 10.02 -8.75
CA LYS A 17 -0.03 11.20 -8.10
C LYS A 17 -0.52 11.35 -6.66
N ASP A 18 -1.74 10.92 -6.39
CA ASP A 18 -2.29 10.97 -5.03
C ASP A 18 -1.56 9.98 -4.14
N MET A 19 -1.31 8.79 -4.65
CA MET A 19 -0.59 7.77 -3.90
C MET A 19 0.85 8.18 -3.65
N ALA A 20 1.47 8.86 -4.63
CA ALA A 20 2.82 9.35 -4.45
C ALA A 20 2.91 10.32 -3.29
N LYS A 21 1.90 11.17 -3.13
CA LYS A 21 1.86 12.10 -1.99
C LYS A 21 1.69 11.36 -0.67
N ILE A 22 0.81 10.37 -0.65
CA ILE A 22 0.59 9.57 0.56
C ILE A 22 1.87 8.88 0.99
N LEU A 23 2.59 8.34 0.02
CA LEU A 23 3.83 7.60 0.29
C LEU A 23 5.06 8.50 0.35
N ARG A 24 4.87 9.82 0.21
CA ARG A 24 5.95 10.81 0.31
C ARG A 24 7.06 10.54 -0.67
N THR A 25 6.68 10.29 -1.93
CA THR A 25 7.64 9.98 -2.97
C THR A 25 7.21 10.65 -4.28
N THR A 26 8.00 10.48 -5.34
CA THR A 26 7.66 11.03 -6.64
C THR A 26 6.68 10.11 -7.35
N GLN A 27 5.94 10.66 -8.32
CA GLN A 27 5.00 9.85 -9.08
C GLN A 27 5.74 8.76 -9.86
N GLN A 28 6.91 9.07 -10.40
CA GLN A 28 7.69 8.07 -11.14
C GLN A 28 8.10 6.93 -10.22
N GLN A 29 8.56 7.24 -9.02
CA GLN A 29 8.97 6.21 -8.07
C GLN A 29 7.76 5.37 -7.65
N TYR A 30 6.63 6.00 -7.40
CA TYR A 30 5.42 5.26 -7.06
C TYR A 30 5.02 4.34 -8.21
N SER A 31 5.09 4.84 -9.45
CA SER A 31 4.76 4.02 -10.62
C SER A 31 5.64 2.78 -10.69
N ASN A 32 6.92 2.92 -10.37
CA ASN A 32 7.84 1.79 -10.35
C ASN A 32 7.44 0.77 -9.28
N ILE A 33 6.98 1.24 -8.13
CA ILE A 33 6.53 0.35 -7.06
C ILE A 33 5.27 -0.38 -7.50
N GLU A 34 4.31 0.33 -8.08
CA GLU A 34 3.04 -0.26 -8.49
C GLU A 34 3.24 -1.31 -9.58
N SER A 35 4.17 -1.07 -10.50
CA SER A 35 4.45 -2.00 -11.60
C SER A 35 5.46 -3.07 -11.19
N GLU A 36 5.89 -3.07 -9.93
CA GLU A 36 6.80 -4.06 -9.37
C GLU A 36 8.21 -4.01 -9.96
N LYS A 37 8.58 -2.85 -10.51
CA LYS A 37 9.97 -2.64 -10.93
C LYS A 37 10.85 -2.31 -9.75
N SER A 38 10.26 -1.83 -8.67
CA SER A 38 10.96 -1.53 -7.42
C SER A 38 10.16 -2.10 -6.27
N ASP A 39 10.85 -2.54 -5.22
CA ASP A 39 10.19 -3.00 -4.01
C ASP A 39 9.74 -1.81 -3.19
N ILE A 40 8.67 -2.00 -2.42
CA ILE A 40 8.22 -0.98 -1.49
C ILE A 40 9.08 -1.07 -0.23
N SER A 41 9.55 0.08 0.24
CA SER A 41 10.34 0.11 1.48
C SER A 41 9.43 -0.10 2.68
N GLY A 42 10.02 -0.49 3.80
CA GLY A 42 9.26 -0.67 5.03
C GLY A 42 8.57 0.61 5.46
N GLU A 43 9.24 1.76 5.30
CA GLU A 43 8.66 3.04 5.66
C GLU A 43 7.41 3.34 4.84
N LYS A 44 7.46 3.13 3.53
CA LYS A 44 6.32 3.36 2.67
C LYS A 44 5.20 2.36 2.93
N LEU A 45 5.56 1.13 3.24
CA LEU A 45 4.58 0.12 3.59
C LEU A 45 3.81 0.53 4.83
N ILE A 46 4.50 1.06 5.83
CA ILE A 46 3.87 1.54 7.06
C ILE A 46 2.94 2.71 6.76
N LEU A 47 3.38 3.66 5.94
CA LEU A 47 2.55 4.80 5.56
C LEU A 47 1.26 4.33 4.88
N LEU A 48 1.38 3.37 3.99
CA LEU A 48 0.23 2.84 3.27
C LEU A 48 -0.74 2.13 4.22
N ALA A 49 -0.20 1.27 5.08
CA ALA A 49 -1.02 0.52 6.01
C ALA A 49 -1.78 1.45 6.96
N LYS A 50 -1.11 2.48 7.47
CA LYS A 50 -1.73 3.42 8.38
C LYS A 50 -2.76 4.31 7.70
N HIS A 51 -2.44 4.77 6.49
CA HIS A 51 -3.35 5.66 5.77
C HIS A 51 -4.68 4.98 5.47
N PHE A 52 -4.65 3.74 5.03
CA PHE A 52 -5.85 3.01 4.65
C PHE A 52 -6.37 2.09 5.73
N ASN A 53 -5.67 2.01 6.86
CA ASN A 53 -6.05 1.18 7.99
C ASN A 53 -6.23 -0.29 7.58
N ILE A 54 -5.24 -0.82 6.89
CA ILE A 54 -5.23 -2.20 6.43
C ILE A 54 -3.90 -2.84 6.84
N SER A 55 -3.89 -4.16 6.89
CA SER A 55 -2.69 -4.87 7.33
C SER A 55 -1.64 -4.89 6.22
N ALA A 56 -0.37 -4.93 6.63
CA ALA A 56 0.73 -5.05 5.68
C ALA A 56 0.67 -6.39 4.95
N ASP A 57 0.17 -7.43 5.61
CA ASP A 57 0.05 -8.75 4.98
C ASP A 57 -0.87 -8.71 3.78
N TYR A 58 -1.97 -7.94 3.88
CA TYR A 58 -2.88 -7.80 2.76
C TYR A 58 -2.20 -7.04 1.61
N ILE A 59 -1.49 -5.96 1.95
CA ILE A 59 -0.79 -5.15 0.95
C ILE A 59 0.22 -5.99 0.19
N LEU A 60 0.92 -6.85 0.90
CA LEU A 60 1.95 -7.70 0.31
C LEU A 60 1.39 -8.92 -0.41
N GLY A 61 0.07 -9.12 -0.35
CA GLY A 61 -0.55 -10.24 -1.03
C GLY A 61 -0.47 -11.56 -0.30
N LEU A 62 -0.12 -11.53 0.98
CA LEU A 62 0.01 -12.74 1.78
C LEU A 62 -1.32 -13.28 2.27
N ILE A 63 -2.31 -12.39 2.40
CA ILE A 63 -3.67 -12.77 2.77
C ILE A 63 -4.64 -12.03 1.86
N ASP A 64 -5.87 -12.53 1.76
CA ASP A 64 -6.88 -11.95 0.87
C ASP A 64 -7.84 -11.02 1.58
N ASP A 65 -7.79 -10.98 2.90
CA ASP A 65 -8.73 -10.20 3.69
C ASP A 65 -8.04 -8.93 4.21
N PRO A 66 -8.51 -7.73 3.84
CA PRO A 66 -7.86 -6.48 4.28
C PRO A 66 -8.23 -6.14 5.72
N LYS A 67 -7.70 -6.90 6.66
CA LYS A 67 -7.99 -6.70 8.06
C LYS A 67 -7.52 -5.33 8.52
N PRO A 68 -8.32 -4.64 9.34
CA PRO A 68 -7.91 -3.35 9.88
C PRO A 68 -6.64 -3.48 10.71
N LEU A 69 -5.76 -2.52 10.54
CA LEU A 69 -4.52 -2.50 11.29
C LEU A 69 -4.77 -2.49 12.79
N LYS A 70 -5.78 -1.72 13.19
CA LYS A 70 -6.11 -1.59 14.60
C LYS A 70 -6.53 -2.91 15.22
N GLY A 71 -7.21 -3.76 14.47
CA GLY A 71 -7.66 -5.05 14.97
C GLY A 71 -6.51 -5.97 15.32
N ASP A 72 -5.39 -5.82 14.64
CA ASP A 72 -4.24 -6.67 14.85
C ASP A 72 -3.51 -6.36 16.15
N LEU A 73 -3.80 -5.23 16.75
CA LEU A 73 -3.10 -4.78 17.95
C LEU A 73 -3.81 -5.17 19.23
N LYS A 74 -4.91 -5.85 19.11
CA LYS A 74 -5.68 -6.26 20.28
C LYS A 74 -5.07 -7.51 20.86
N ARG A 75 -4.57 -7.37 21.99
CA ARG A 75 -3.93 -8.52 22.61
C ARG A 75 -3.78 -8.30 24.03
#